data_5471514d0acda992f0a0a0e4385d3c38
#
_entry.id   5471514d0acda992f0a0a0e4385d3c38
#
_cell.length_a   1.000
_cell.length_b   1.000
_cell.length_c   1.000
_cell.angle_alpha   90.00
_cell.angle_beta   90.00
_cell.angle_gamma   90.00
#
_symmetry.space_group_name_H-M   'P 1'
#
loop_
_entity.id
_entity.type
_entity.pdbx_description
1 polymer ?
#
loop_
_entity_poly.entity_id
_entity_poly.type
_entity_poly.pdbx_seq_one_letter_code
_entity_poly.pdbx_strand_id
1 'polypeptide(L)'
;MKNLERPLHKAISFLEERGFRYAVIGGVALSQWGVVRATFDVDLKVLVPDTDYTALRLALRTAFRDRARPHVPENPLIVAVSIDDVVVDFLLAVPGYEELIIERAVRRELNGWSAWVCSAEDLIIQKVVAGRGKDWLDVEALLLEQGDQLDQAYIQDWLGQFAEALEQPELLTRYQDAVAKSNAG
;
A
#
# COMPACT_ATOMS: atom_id res chain seq x y z
N MET A 1 -19.66 -5.85 -9.39
CA MET A 1 -18.34 -5.54 -8.78
C MET A 1 -17.33 -5.46 -9.92
N LYS A 2 -16.52 -4.39 -10.02
CA LYS A 2 -15.46 -4.33 -11.03
C LYS A 2 -14.44 -5.41 -10.71
N ASN A 3 -14.04 -6.18 -11.70
CA ASN A 3 -12.97 -7.15 -11.53
C ASN A 3 -11.63 -6.39 -11.50
N LEU A 4 -10.96 -6.36 -10.35
CA LEU A 4 -9.67 -5.67 -10.17
C LEU A 4 -8.47 -6.50 -10.65
N GLU A 5 -8.64 -7.79 -10.86
CA GLU A 5 -7.57 -8.73 -11.19
C GLU A 5 -6.88 -8.38 -12.51
N ARG A 6 -7.66 -8.15 -13.57
CA ARG A 6 -7.10 -7.83 -14.89
C ARG A 6 -6.36 -6.49 -14.92
N PRO A 7 -6.89 -5.37 -14.36
CA PRO A 7 -6.15 -4.12 -14.24
C PRO A 7 -4.88 -4.25 -13.41
N LEU A 8 -4.94 -4.98 -12.29
CA LEU A 8 -3.79 -5.27 -11.44
C LEU A 8 -2.71 -6.03 -12.22
N HIS A 9 -3.08 -7.10 -12.90
CA HIS A 9 -2.14 -7.90 -13.69
C HIS A 9 -1.48 -7.06 -14.81
N LYS A 10 -2.23 -6.23 -15.54
CA LYS A 10 -1.69 -5.34 -16.56
C LYS A 10 -0.70 -4.31 -15.99
N ALA A 11 -1.03 -3.73 -14.82
CA ALA A 11 -0.18 -2.78 -14.15
C ALA A 11 1.14 -3.43 -13.70
N ILE A 12 1.06 -4.62 -13.13
CA ILE A 12 2.23 -5.40 -12.69
C ILE A 12 3.09 -5.82 -13.87
N SER A 13 2.49 -6.38 -14.94
CA SER A 13 3.23 -6.76 -16.16
C SER A 13 4.01 -5.57 -16.73
N PHE A 14 3.39 -4.38 -16.75
CA PHE A 14 4.08 -3.17 -17.21
C PHE A 14 5.33 -2.84 -16.38
N LEU A 15 5.26 -3.01 -15.04
CA LEU A 15 6.39 -2.77 -14.15
C LEU A 15 7.49 -3.84 -14.30
N GLU A 16 7.09 -5.12 -14.31
CA GLU A 16 8.02 -6.25 -14.40
C GLU A 16 8.78 -6.29 -15.73
N GLU A 17 8.11 -6.02 -16.86
CA GLU A 17 8.73 -5.91 -18.19
C GLU A 17 9.80 -4.81 -18.26
N ARG A 18 9.76 -3.83 -17.37
CA ARG A 18 10.70 -2.71 -17.27
C ARG A 18 11.67 -2.83 -16.10
N GLY A 19 11.61 -3.94 -15.37
CA GLY A 19 12.51 -4.22 -14.25
C GLY A 19 12.22 -3.40 -12.98
N PHE A 20 11.04 -2.78 -12.85
CA PHE A 20 10.67 -2.06 -11.63
C PHE A 20 10.25 -3.03 -10.54
N ARG A 21 10.81 -2.85 -9.34
CA ARG A 21 10.33 -3.51 -8.12
C ARG A 21 9.09 -2.77 -7.59
N TYR A 22 8.17 -3.54 -7.05
CA TYR A 22 6.90 -2.99 -6.56
C TYR A 22 6.36 -3.81 -5.37
N ALA A 23 5.40 -3.23 -4.67
CA ALA A 23 4.51 -3.94 -3.77
C ALA A 23 3.06 -3.51 -3.99
N VAL A 24 2.15 -4.46 -4.05
CA VAL A 24 0.71 -4.20 -3.95
C VAL A 24 0.43 -3.74 -2.53
N ILE A 25 -0.29 -2.63 -2.38
CA ILE A 25 -0.67 -2.06 -1.10
C ILE A 25 -2.19 -1.84 -1.03
N GLY A 26 -2.70 -1.12 -0.05
CA GLY A 26 -4.09 -0.68 0.00
C GLY A 26 -5.12 -1.80 0.16
N GLY A 27 -6.27 -1.65 -0.51
CA GLY A 27 -7.41 -2.54 -0.35
C GLY A 27 -7.21 -3.95 -0.92
N VAL A 28 -6.43 -4.08 -1.99
CA VAL A 28 -6.08 -5.39 -2.58
C VAL A 28 -5.15 -6.16 -1.64
N ALA A 29 -4.16 -5.48 -1.06
CA ALA A 29 -3.25 -6.10 -0.08
C ALA A 29 -4.01 -6.61 1.15
N LEU A 30 -5.00 -5.87 1.66
CA LEU A 30 -5.85 -6.31 2.77
C LEU A 30 -6.45 -7.69 2.53
N SER A 31 -6.99 -7.93 1.33
CA SER A 31 -7.62 -9.22 0.99
C SER A 31 -6.62 -10.38 1.02
N GLN A 32 -5.35 -10.12 0.76
CA GLN A 32 -4.28 -11.12 0.81
C GLN A 32 -3.87 -11.46 2.26
N TRP A 33 -4.25 -10.61 3.21
CA TRP A 33 -4.04 -10.81 4.65
C TRP A 33 -5.32 -11.22 5.39
N GLY A 34 -6.34 -11.71 4.66
CA GLY A 34 -7.57 -12.26 5.25
C GLY A 34 -8.70 -11.23 5.46
N VAL A 35 -8.44 -9.94 5.29
CA VAL A 35 -9.45 -8.89 5.51
C VAL A 35 -10.18 -8.57 4.22
N VAL A 36 -11.42 -9.06 4.10
CA VAL A 36 -12.26 -8.86 2.90
C VAL A 36 -13.18 -7.66 3.07
N ARG A 37 -12.96 -6.63 2.27
CA ARG A 37 -13.87 -5.50 2.11
C ARG A 37 -13.96 -5.02 0.67
N ALA A 38 -14.98 -4.24 0.36
CA ALA A 38 -15.09 -3.64 -0.98
C ALA A 38 -13.92 -2.67 -1.24
N THR A 39 -13.22 -2.88 -2.35
CA THR A 39 -12.24 -1.96 -2.91
C THR A 39 -12.54 -1.71 -4.38
N PHE A 40 -12.23 -0.52 -4.89
CA PHE A 40 -12.61 -0.07 -6.24
C PHE A 40 -11.42 0.44 -7.04
N ASP A 41 -10.26 0.45 -6.43
CA ASP A 41 -8.97 0.93 -6.92
C ASP A 41 -7.88 -0.10 -6.66
N VAL A 42 -6.78 0.08 -7.36
CA VAL A 42 -5.55 -0.69 -7.17
C VAL A 42 -4.45 0.28 -6.78
N ASP A 43 -3.76 -0.03 -5.70
CA ASP A 43 -2.64 0.77 -5.20
C ASP A 43 -1.34 -0.03 -5.32
N LEU A 44 -0.33 0.54 -5.97
CA LEU A 44 0.99 -0.05 -6.15
C LEU A 44 2.07 0.91 -5.65
N LYS A 45 2.88 0.49 -4.70
CA LYS A 45 4.13 1.17 -4.32
C LYS A 45 5.22 0.72 -5.27
N VAL A 46 5.95 1.66 -5.89
CA VAL A 46 6.95 1.35 -6.92
C VAL A 46 8.29 1.94 -6.54
N LEU A 47 9.33 1.10 -6.50
CA LEU A 47 10.71 1.54 -6.32
C LEU A 47 11.27 2.06 -7.64
N VAL A 48 11.69 3.32 -7.63
CA VAL A 48 12.27 3.98 -8.80
C VAL A 48 13.78 4.09 -8.60
N PRO A 49 14.60 3.37 -9.38
CA PRO A 49 16.04 3.50 -9.31
C PRO A 49 16.47 4.95 -9.53
N ASP A 50 17.48 5.39 -8.78
CA ASP A 50 18.07 6.72 -8.89
C ASP A 50 17.08 7.89 -8.73
N THR A 51 15.86 7.61 -8.21
CA THR A 51 14.79 8.60 -8.04
C THR A 51 14.39 9.35 -9.32
N ASP A 52 14.58 8.73 -10.50
CA ASP A 52 14.13 9.31 -11.77
C ASP A 52 12.61 9.14 -11.97
N TYR A 53 11.86 9.78 -11.08
CA TYR A 53 10.40 9.75 -11.11
C TYR A 53 9.81 10.27 -12.42
N THR A 54 10.51 11.17 -13.12
CA THR A 54 9.99 11.79 -14.35
C THR A 54 9.87 10.77 -15.46
N ALA A 55 10.87 9.93 -15.66
CA ALA A 55 10.86 8.90 -16.70
C ALA A 55 9.72 7.90 -16.49
N LEU A 56 9.55 7.38 -15.26
CA LEU A 56 8.46 6.44 -14.97
C LEU A 56 7.08 7.09 -15.11
N ARG A 57 6.89 8.34 -14.62
CA ARG A 57 5.64 9.09 -14.77
C ARG A 57 5.24 9.24 -16.23
N LEU A 58 6.20 9.63 -17.09
CA LEU A 58 5.98 9.75 -18.52
C LEU A 58 5.61 8.40 -19.16
N ALA A 59 6.32 7.35 -18.82
CA ALA A 59 6.06 6.00 -19.34
C ALA A 59 4.66 5.49 -18.95
N LEU A 60 4.23 5.68 -17.71
CA LEU A 60 2.90 5.31 -17.23
C LEU A 60 1.79 6.08 -17.95
N ARG A 61 1.94 7.41 -18.09
CA ARG A 61 0.96 8.26 -18.80
C ARG A 61 0.92 8.00 -20.31
N THR A 62 2.00 7.49 -20.89
CA THR A 62 2.04 7.09 -22.30
C THR A 62 1.36 5.73 -22.51
N ALA A 63 1.55 4.79 -21.57
CA ALA A 63 1.01 3.44 -21.68
C ALA A 63 -0.48 3.35 -21.30
N PHE A 64 -0.94 4.19 -20.37
CA PHE A 64 -2.28 4.13 -19.81
C PHE A 64 -2.95 5.50 -19.85
N ARG A 65 -4.30 5.48 -19.83
CA ARG A 65 -5.08 6.71 -19.82
C ARG A 65 -4.86 7.47 -18.50
N ASP A 66 -4.29 8.67 -18.60
CA ASP A 66 -4.11 9.56 -17.44
C ASP A 66 -5.45 9.86 -16.76
N ARG A 67 -5.43 9.87 -15.44
CA ARG A 67 -6.56 10.20 -14.57
C ARG A 67 -6.25 11.42 -13.72
N ALA A 68 -5.98 12.55 -14.37
CA ALA A 68 -5.89 13.82 -13.66
C ALA A 68 -7.16 14.04 -12.82
N ARG A 69 -6.99 14.29 -11.53
CA ARG A 69 -8.09 14.65 -10.62
C ARG A 69 -8.27 16.17 -10.69
N PRO A 70 -9.33 16.69 -11.36
CA PRO A 70 -9.57 18.12 -11.38
C PRO A 70 -9.70 18.63 -9.93
N HIS A 71 -9.07 19.78 -9.65
CA HIS A 71 -9.08 20.45 -8.33
C HIS A 71 -8.28 19.81 -7.19
N VAL A 72 -7.52 18.72 -7.43
CA VAL A 72 -6.56 18.20 -6.47
C VAL A 72 -5.16 18.62 -6.91
N PRO A 73 -4.34 19.25 -6.06
CA PRO A 73 -2.94 19.52 -6.39
C PRO A 73 -2.24 18.23 -6.81
N GLU A 74 -1.49 18.30 -7.91
CA GLU A 74 -0.76 17.11 -8.39
C GLU A 74 0.32 16.73 -7.38
N ASN A 75 0.22 15.52 -6.84
CA ASN A 75 1.30 14.96 -6.05
C ASN A 75 2.33 14.33 -7.01
N PRO A 76 3.59 14.83 -7.05
CA PRO A 76 4.60 14.32 -7.95
C PRO A 76 4.95 12.84 -7.70
N LEU A 77 4.65 12.33 -6.53
CA LEU A 77 4.91 10.94 -6.14
C LEU A 77 3.73 9.99 -6.40
N ILE A 78 2.63 10.47 -7.00
CA ILE A 78 1.48 9.63 -7.35
C ILE A 78 1.17 9.79 -8.83
N VAL A 79 1.04 8.67 -9.53
CA VAL A 79 0.56 8.63 -10.91
C VAL A 79 -0.73 7.83 -10.94
N ALA A 80 -1.86 8.52 -11.06
CA ALA A 80 -3.17 7.91 -11.20
C ALA A 80 -3.50 7.68 -12.68
N VAL A 81 -3.79 6.43 -13.04
CA VAL A 81 -4.22 6.06 -14.40
C VAL A 81 -5.50 5.23 -14.39
N SER A 82 -6.12 5.06 -15.54
CA SER A 82 -7.26 4.16 -15.71
C SER A 82 -6.84 2.97 -16.57
N ILE A 83 -7.01 1.77 -16.03
CA ILE A 83 -6.79 0.50 -16.73
C ILE A 83 -8.11 -0.28 -16.67
N ASP A 84 -8.71 -0.59 -17.82
CA ASP A 84 -10.01 -1.26 -17.93
C ASP A 84 -11.10 -0.60 -17.04
N ASP A 85 -11.17 0.74 -17.05
CA ASP A 85 -12.08 1.59 -16.25
C ASP A 85 -11.91 1.47 -14.71
N VAL A 86 -10.83 0.87 -14.26
CA VAL A 86 -10.40 0.85 -12.84
C VAL A 86 -9.31 1.91 -12.64
N VAL A 87 -9.37 2.60 -11.51
CA VAL A 87 -8.29 3.50 -11.08
C VAL A 87 -7.13 2.67 -10.57
N VAL A 88 -5.94 2.95 -11.09
CA VAL A 88 -4.69 2.37 -10.60
C VAL A 88 -3.78 3.52 -10.19
N ASP A 89 -3.44 3.56 -8.91
CA ASP A 89 -2.54 4.55 -8.33
C ASP A 89 -1.14 3.93 -8.17
N PHE A 90 -0.16 4.49 -8.88
CA PHE A 90 1.25 4.17 -8.70
C PHE A 90 1.87 5.19 -7.75
N LEU A 91 2.22 4.74 -6.55
CA LEU A 91 2.87 5.54 -5.53
C LEU A 91 4.38 5.33 -5.64
N LEU A 92 5.10 6.36 -6.05
CA LEU A 92 6.53 6.31 -6.27
C LEU A 92 7.25 6.40 -4.93
N ALA A 93 7.96 5.34 -4.55
CA ALA A 93 8.61 5.23 -3.27
C ALA A 93 9.72 6.28 -3.10
N VAL A 94 9.74 6.94 -1.96
CA VAL A 94 10.86 7.78 -1.55
C VAL A 94 11.88 6.96 -0.76
N PRO A 95 13.17 7.35 -0.75
CA PRO A 95 14.19 6.66 0.03
C PRO A 95 13.84 6.53 1.52
N GLY A 96 14.23 5.41 2.10
CA GLY A 96 13.98 5.09 3.51
C GLY A 96 12.84 4.08 3.71
N TYR A 97 11.88 4.39 4.57
CA TYR A 97 10.82 3.45 4.93
C TYR A 97 10.03 2.88 3.72
N GLU A 98 9.76 3.70 2.72
CA GLU A 98 8.99 3.23 1.56
C GLU A 98 9.75 2.22 0.68
N GLU A 99 11.08 2.26 0.68
CA GLU A 99 11.91 1.21 0.05
C GLU A 99 11.80 -0.11 0.81
N LEU A 100 11.78 -0.06 2.16
CA LEU A 100 11.62 -1.24 3.00
C LEU A 100 10.28 -1.94 2.78
N ILE A 101 9.19 -1.21 2.50
CA ILE A 101 7.90 -1.80 2.14
C ILE A 101 8.04 -2.75 0.94
N ILE A 102 8.85 -2.35 -0.06
CA ILE A 102 9.06 -3.14 -1.27
C ILE A 102 10.07 -4.27 -1.03
N GLU A 103 11.09 -4.03 -0.20
CA GLU A 103 12.08 -5.06 0.17
C GLU A 103 11.47 -6.19 0.99
N ARG A 104 10.54 -5.86 1.90
CA ARG A 104 9.81 -6.78 2.76
C ARG A 104 8.56 -7.38 2.11
N ALA A 105 8.23 -6.97 0.88
CA ALA A 105 7.08 -7.51 0.19
C ALA A 105 7.19 -9.03 0.04
N VAL A 106 6.07 -9.71 0.22
CA VAL A 106 5.96 -11.17 0.14
C VAL A 106 5.23 -11.57 -1.14
N ARG A 107 5.64 -12.68 -1.73
CA ARG A 107 4.97 -13.21 -2.91
C ARG A 107 3.68 -13.91 -2.52
N ARG A 108 2.56 -13.51 -3.12
CA ARG A 108 1.23 -14.08 -2.91
C ARG A 108 0.63 -14.59 -4.22
N GLU A 109 -0.03 -15.74 -4.14
CA GLU A 109 -0.74 -16.33 -5.28
C GLU A 109 -2.11 -15.65 -5.46
N LEU A 110 -2.40 -15.28 -6.70
CA LEU A 110 -3.62 -14.58 -7.11
C LEU A 110 -4.21 -15.31 -8.33
N ASN A 111 -5.15 -16.24 -8.12
CA ASN A 111 -5.88 -16.92 -9.20
C ASN A 111 -5.01 -17.45 -10.36
N GLY A 112 -3.90 -18.14 -10.04
CA GLY A 112 -3.01 -18.77 -11.02
C GLY A 112 -1.84 -17.92 -11.50
N TRP A 113 -1.64 -16.74 -10.90
CA TRP A 113 -0.44 -15.90 -11.04
C TRP A 113 -0.05 -15.35 -9.68
N SER A 114 1.11 -14.72 -9.56
CA SER A 114 1.58 -14.22 -8.28
C SER A 114 2.03 -12.78 -8.36
N ALA A 115 1.91 -12.05 -7.25
CA ALA A 115 2.37 -10.67 -7.10
C ALA A 115 3.13 -10.47 -5.80
N TRP A 116 3.95 -9.42 -5.77
CA TRP A 116 4.56 -8.93 -4.55
C TRP A 116 3.56 -8.06 -3.80
N VAL A 117 3.26 -8.42 -2.55
CA VAL A 117 2.29 -7.73 -1.69
C VAL A 117 3.05 -7.25 -0.45
N CYS A 118 2.82 -6.02 -0.01
CA CYS A 118 3.43 -5.51 1.21
C CYS A 118 3.14 -6.44 2.41
N SER A 119 4.03 -6.49 3.37
CA SER A 119 3.80 -7.27 4.59
C SER A 119 2.57 -6.76 5.36
N ALA A 120 2.00 -7.59 6.23
CA ALA A 120 0.88 -7.18 7.08
C ALA A 120 1.28 -6.03 7.99
N GLU A 121 2.50 -6.07 8.53
CA GLU A 121 3.06 -5.02 9.38
C GLU A 121 3.16 -3.69 8.64
N ASP A 122 3.75 -3.70 7.42
CA ASP A 122 3.90 -2.49 6.63
C ASP A 122 2.53 -1.93 6.21
N LEU A 123 1.55 -2.80 5.94
CA LEU A 123 0.18 -2.38 5.66
C LEU A 123 -0.46 -1.70 6.87
N ILE A 124 -0.28 -2.25 8.08
CA ILE A 124 -0.74 -1.65 9.33
C ILE A 124 -0.08 -0.28 9.54
N ILE A 125 1.24 -0.18 9.43
CA ILE A 125 1.97 1.08 9.63
C ILE A 125 1.44 2.15 8.67
N GLN A 126 1.32 1.85 7.37
CA GLN A 126 0.78 2.78 6.38
C GLN A 126 -0.63 3.27 6.74
N LYS A 127 -1.49 2.39 7.25
CA LYS A 127 -2.86 2.72 7.64
C LYS A 127 -2.93 3.55 8.91
N VAL A 128 -2.10 3.23 9.91
CA VAL A 128 -2.01 4.03 11.14
C VAL A 128 -1.54 5.46 10.82
N VAL A 129 -0.49 5.59 9.99
CA VAL A 129 0.03 6.90 9.56
C VAL A 129 -0.99 7.67 8.71
N ALA A 130 -1.76 7.01 7.85
CA ALA A 130 -2.84 7.65 7.09
C ALA A 130 -4.00 8.13 7.98
N GLY A 131 -4.29 7.45 9.09
CA GLY A 131 -5.11 7.86 10.21
C GLY A 131 -6.60 8.08 9.95
N ARG A 132 -7.10 7.80 8.73
CA ARG A 132 -8.52 7.97 8.38
C ARG A 132 -9.40 6.95 9.12
N GLY A 133 -10.64 7.27 9.37
CA GLY A 133 -11.57 6.36 10.09
C GLY A 133 -11.63 4.96 9.47
N LYS A 134 -11.68 4.86 8.13
CA LYS A 134 -11.66 3.58 7.42
C LYS A 134 -10.34 2.80 7.60
N ASP A 135 -9.21 3.51 7.74
CA ASP A 135 -7.90 2.87 7.91
C ASP A 135 -7.79 2.22 9.29
N TRP A 136 -8.40 2.81 10.29
CA TRP A 136 -8.46 2.21 11.63
C TRP A 136 -9.32 0.95 11.69
N LEU A 137 -10.43 0.89 10.95
CA LEU A 137 -11.22 -0.34 10.81
C LEU A 137 -10.39 -1.45 10.13
N ASP A 138 -9.59 -1.08 9.12
CA ASP A 138 -8.68 -2.02 8.46
C ASP A 138 -7.58 -2.51 9.42
N VAL A 139 -7.02 -1.63 10.28
CA VAL A 139 -6.02 -1.98 11.30
C VAL A 139 -6.61 -2.97 12.31
N GLU A 140 -7.78 -2.67 12.88
CA GLU A 140 -8.47 -3.55 13.82
C GLU A 140 -8.73 -4.93 13.22
N ALA A 141 -9.19 -4.98 11.96
CA ALA A 141 -9.42 -6.25 11.26
C ALA A 141 -8.12 -7.02 11.00
N LEU A 142 -7.01 -6.35 10.62
CA LEU A 142 -5.71 -7.00 10.47
C LEU A 142 -5.16 -7.56 11.79
N LEU A 143 -5.34 -6.83 12.89
CA LEU A 143 -4.95 -7.31 14.22
C LEU A 143 -5.72 -8.57 14.63
N LEU A 144 -7.01 -8.65 14.30
CA LEU A 144 -7.83 -9.85 14.56
C LEU A 144 -7.41 -11.04 13.69
N GLU A 145 -7.14 -10.81 12.38
CA GLU A 145 -6.83 -11.89 11.44
C GLU A 145 -5.39 -12.40 11.56
N GLN A 146 -4.44 -11.51 11.81
CA GLN A 146 -3.02 -11.84 11.82
C GLN A 146 -2.43 -12.00 13.21
N GLY A 147 -3.01 -11.33 14.23
CA GLY A 147 -2.74 -11.52 15.67
C GLY A 147 -1.29 -11.81 16.02
N ASP A 148 -1.06 -13.05 16.48
CA ASP A 148 0.25 -13.54 16.94
C ASP A 148 1.31 -13.69 15.83
N GLN A 149 0.94 -13.54 14.56
CA GLN A 149 1.87 -13.64 13.43
C GLN A 149 2.59 -12.32 13.15
N LEU A 150 2.11 -11.21 13.73
CA LEU A 150 2.66 -9.87 13.50
C LEU A 150 3.93 -9.64 14.31
N ASP A 151 4.95 -9.07 13.68
CA ASP A 151 6.10 -8.52 14.39
C ASP A 151 5.71 -7.17 15.04
N GLN A 152 5.18 -7.28 16.26
CA GLN A 152 4.74 -6.13 17.05
C GLN A 152 5.88 -5.15 17.37
N ALA A 153 7.10 -5.68 17.54
CA ALA A 153 8.26 -4.83 17.83
C ALA A 153 8.60 -3.96 16.63
N TYR A 154 8.59 -4.53 15.42
CA TYR A 154 8.80 -3.80 14.16
C TYR A 154 7.75 -2.71 13.96
N ILE A 155 6.47 -3.03 14.16
CA ILE A 155 5.38 -2.05 13.99
C ILE A 155 5.55 -0.89 14.97
N GLN A 156 5.78 -1.19 16.26
CA GLN A 156 5.90 -0.16 17.29
C GLN A 156 7.14 0.73 17.10
N ASP A 157 8.26 0.17 16.66
CA ASP A 157 9.48 0.91 16.36
C ASP A 157 9.22 1.94 15.25
N TRP A 158 8.64 1.50 14.11
CA TRP A 158 8.33 2.43 13.01
C TRP A 158 7.27 3.45 13.38
N LEU A 159 6.21 3.07 14.11
CA LEU A 159 5.20 4.01 14.56
C LEU A 159 5.77 5.04 15.54
N GLY A 160 6.74 4.65 16.39
CA GLY A 160 7.49 5.57 17.24
C GLY A 160 8.26 6.61 16.43
N GLN A 161 8.99 6.17 15.40
CA GLN A 161 9.72 7.07 14.50
C GLN A 161 8.77 8.01 13.74
N PHE A 162 7.64 7.51 13.24
CA PHE A 162 6.63 8.35 12.57
C PHE A 162 5.95 9.32 13.54
N ALA A 163 5.66 8.90 14.78
CA ALA A 163 5.09 9.77 15.81
C ALA A 163 6.00 10.98 16.11
N GLU A 164 7.32 10.73 16.17
CA GLU A 164 8.32 11.80 16.35
C GLU A 164 8.43 12.68 15.09
N ALA A 165 8.61 12.08 13.92
CA ALA A 165 8.83 12.81 12.66
C ALA A 165 7.62 13.67 12.23
N LEU A 166 6.40 13.23 12.55
CA LEU A 166 5.15 13.92 12.22
C LEU A 166 4.62 14.80 13.37
N GLU A 167 5.30 14.80 14.51
CA GLU A 167 4.84 15.48 15.75
C GLU A 167 3.44 15.00 16.18
N GLN A 168 3.15 13.68 16.03
CA GLN A 168 1.87 13.05 16.34
C GLN A 168 2.05 11.89 17.33
N PRO A 169 2.31 12.15 18.61
CA PRO A 169 2.58 11.13 19.61
C PRO A 169 1.42 10.14 19.81
N GLU A 170 0.20 10.54 19.46
CA GLU A 170 -0.99 9.71 19.53
C GLU A 170 -0.99 8.50 18.56
N LEU A 171 -0.18 8.51 17.50
CA LEU A 171 -0.11 7.39 16.56
C LEU A 171 0.24 6.07 17.26
N LEU A 172 1.29 6.08 18.05
CA LEU A 172 1.75 4.90 18.78
C LEU A 172 0.75 4.48 19.88
N THR A 173 0.27 5.45 20.67
CA THR A 173 -0.68 5.18 21.75
C THR A 173 -1.97 4.56 21.22
N ARG A 174 -2.52 5.13 20.17
CA ARG A 174 -3.77 4.63 19.57
C ARG A 174 -3.60 3.23 18.97
N TYR A 175 -2.43 2.94 18.39
CA TYR A 175 -2.12 1.59 17.93
C TYR A 175 -2.06 0.59 19.10
N GLN A 176 -1.38 0.94 20.19
CA GLN A 176 -1.29 0.10 21.40
C GLN A 176 -2.67 -0.17 22.01
N ASP A 177 -3.55 0.82 22.04
CA ASP A 177 -4.95 0.66 22.46
C ASP A 177 -5.72 -0.31 21.56
N ALA A 178 -5.50 -0.27 20.25
CA ALA A 178 -6.12 -1.20 19.30
C ALA A 178 -5.63 -2.65 19.52
N VAL A 179 -4.32 -2.85 19.75
CA VAL A 179 -3.75 -4.16 20.09
C VAL A 179 -4.33 -4.68 21.41
N ALA A 180 -4.40 -3.84 22.44
CA ALA A 180 -4.98 -4.24 23.74
C ALA A 180 -6.44 -4.70 23.61
N LYS A 181 -7.24 -4.03 22.78
CA LYS A 181 -8.63 -4.41 22.52
C LYS A 181 -8.75 -5.71 21.74
N SER A 182 -7.91 -5.94 20.73
CA SER A 182 -7.94 -7.19 19.94
C SER A 182 -7.56 -8.42 20.79
N ASN A 183 -6.70 -8.25 21.80
CA ASN A 183 -6.27 -9.34 22.70
C ASN A 183 -7.29 -9.63 23.82
N ALA A 184 -8.28 -8.74 24.03
CA ALA A 184 -9.28 -8.89 25.11
C ALA A 184 -10.61 -9.52 24.63
N GLY A 185 -10.79 -9.72 23.33
CA GLY A 185 -11.97 -10.31 22.72
C GLY A 185 -11.75 -11.72 22.23
#